data_7faa74903af7785ac43a28abcfafced3
#
_entry.id   7faa74903af7785ac43a28abcfafced3
#
_cell.length_a   1.000
_cell.length_b   1.000
_cell.length_c   1.000
_cell.angle_alpha   90.00
_cell.angle_beta   90.00
_cell.angle_gamma   90.00
#
_symmetry.space_group_name_H-M   'P 1'
#
loop_
_entity.id
_entity.type
_entity.pdbx_description
1 polymer ?
#
loop_
_entity_poly.entity_id
_entity_poly.type
_entity_poly.pdbx_seq_one_letter_code
_entity_poly.pdbx_strand_id
1 'polypeptide(L)'
;MKETSKIENIEDKETINSEEEKIKKEDIALENEATEMQNAERAENVTEPSNEAKAVSTPTEVIFSKPVNGKLLRGYTYPKPVKFNETTQRTIRGIDIESKIGTEVKAAAEGLVEKAENTGVEDGIVVVIKHANGIKTKYCNLAEGLSVKTGDKVKEGTVIGKIGESAKLFSKDNFGEHLNLHILK
;
A
#
# COMPACT_ATOMS: atom_id res chain seq x y z
N MET A 1 -15.40 -31.00 -58.82
CA MET A 1 -14.80 -29.73 -59.28
C MET A 1 -14.18 -29.10 -58.06
N LYS A 2 -12.91 -29.39 -57.73
CA LYS A 2 -11.66 -28.80 -58.19
C LYS A 2 -11.71 -27.27 -58.16
N GLU A 3 -11.04 -26.68 -57.17
CA GLU A 3 -9.90 -25.77 -57.37
C GLU A 3 -9.25 -25.48 -56.01
N THR A 4 -8.16 -25.88 -55.88
CA THR A 4 -6.74 -25.71 -55.53
C THR A 4 -6.20 -24.31 -55.68
N SER A 5 -5.31 -24.04 -54.70
CA SER A 5 -4.13 -23.15 -54.69
C SER A 5 -4.40 -21.69 -54.35
N LYS A 6 -3.61 -21.06 -53.47
CA LYS A 6 -2.17 -20.77 -53.63
C LYS A 6 -1.57 -20.35 -52.27
N ILE A 7 -0.48 -21.00 -51.88
CA ILE A 7 0.48 -20.58 -50.90
C ILE A 7 1.42 -19.61 -51.60
N GLU A 8 1.57 -18.42 -51.06
CA GLU A 8 2.74 -17.56 -51.38
C GLU A 8 3.41 -17.10 -50.12
N ASN A 9 4.68 -17.45 -50.00
CA ASN A 9 5.70 -17.07 -49.06
C ASN A 9 5.80 -15.56 -48.85
N ILE A 10 5.97 -15.15 -47.60
CA ILE A 10 6.71 -13.95 -47.24
C ILE A 10 7.68 -14.32 -46.13
N GLU A 11 8.84 -14.87 -46.46
CA GLU A 11 10.09 -14.69 -45.72
C GLU A 11 10.69 -13.37 -46.22
N ASP A 12 11.13 -12.54 -45.31
CA ASP A 12 12.10 -11.45 -45.38
C ASP A 12 11.58 -10.15 -44.71
N LYS A 13 11.69 -10.10 -43.38
CA LYS A 13 11.80 -8.83 -42.63
C LYS A 13 12.25 -9.03 -41.17
N GLU A 14 13.29 -9.77 -40.94
CA GLU A 14 14.00 -9.82 -39.65
C GLU A 14 15.49 -9.67 -39.86
N THR A 15 15.99 -8.49 -40.19
CA THR A 15 17.46 -8.24 -40.11
C THR A 15 17.84 -6.75 -40.04
N ILE A 16 16.96 -5.83 -39.61
CA ILE A 16 17.35 -4.40 -39.52
C ILE A 16 17.17 -3.79 -38.13
N ASN A 17 16.90 -4.61 -37.08
CA ASN A 17 16.63 -4.03 -35.73
C ASN A 17 17.66 -4.38 -34.66
N SER A 18 18.84 -4.90 -35.03
CA SER A 18 19.88 -5.28 -34.04
C SER A 18 21.11 -4.38 -33.99
N GLU A 19 21.21 -3.37 -34.85
CA GLU A 19 22.36 -2.45 -34.85
C GLU A 19 22.07 -1.06 -34.21
N GLU A 20 20.83 -0.66 -34.11
CA GLU A 20 20.46 0.63 -33.46
C GLU A 20 20.37 0.57 -31.92
N GLU A 21 20.26 -0.60 -31.32
CA GLU A 21 20.25 -0.73 -29.84
C GLU A 21 21.65 -0.78 -29.20
N LYS A 22 22.69 -0.98 -29.97
CA LYS A 22 24.07 -1.01 -29.45
C LYS A 22 24.73 0.36 -29.29
N ILE A 23 24.27 1.35 -30.03
CA ILE A 23 24.87 2.70 -30.03
C ILE A 23 24.35 3.57 -28.88
N LYS A 24 23.19 3.24 -28.31
CA LYS A 24 22.63 4.01 -27.17
C LYS A 24 23.09 3.57 -25.78
N LYS A 25 23.90 2.52 -25.65
CA LYS A 25 24.42 2.05 -24.36
C LYS A 25 25.86 2.47 -24.05
N GLU A 26 26.57 3.00 -25.01
CA GLU A 26 27.94 3.48 -24.80
C GLU A 26 28.04 4.98 -24.43
N ASP A 27 27.03 5.79 -24.75
CA ASP A 27 27.03 7.22 -24.41
C ASP A 27 26.56 7.56 -22.98
N ILE A 28 26.04 6.58 -22.23
CA ILE A 28 25.58 6.78 -20.84
C ILE A 28 26.66 6.43 -19.80
N ALA A 29 27.74 5.75 -20.22
CA ALA A 29 28.83 5.33 -19.32
C ALA A 29 29.93 6.38 -19.14
N LEU A 30 29.97 7.43 -19.93
CA LEU A 30 31.02 8.46 -19.90
C LEU A 30 30.67 9.74 -19.13
N GLU A 31 29.42 9.91 -18.70
CA GLU A 31 28.98 11.09 -17.93
C GLU A 31 28.98 10.90 -16.41
N ASN A 32 29.20 9.68 -15.89
CA ASN A 32 29.17 9.42 -14.44
C ASN A 32 30.56 9.40 -13.77
N GLU A 33 31.67 9.54 -14.47
CA GLU A 33 33.01 9.61 -13.87
C GLU A 33 33.55 11.02 -13.58
N ALA A 34 32.84 12.07 -13.98
CA ALA A 34 33.33 13.45 -13.80
C ALA A 34 32.80 14.16 -12.54
N THR A 35 31.97 13.53 -11.72
CA THR A 35 31.33 14.19 -10.55
C THR A 35 31.86 13.74 -9.19
N GLU A 36 32.80 12.79 -9.13
CA GLU A 36 33.33 12.29 -7.83
C GLU A 36 34.72 12.86 -7.41
N MET A 37 35.29 13.81 -8.13
CA MET A 37 36.62 14.36 -7.78
C MET A 37 36.64 15.80 -7.25
N GLN A 38 35.56 16.37 -6.77
CA GLN A 38 35.58 17.74 -6.21
C GLN A 38 34.99 17.89 -4.80
N ASN A 39 35.11 16.87 -3.93
CA ASN A 39 34.71 17.09 -2.54
C ASN A 39 35.65 16.43 -1.50
N ALA A 40 36.94 16.59 -1.67
CA ALA A 40 37.94 16.23 -0.68
C ALA A 40 38.92 17.39 -0.50
N GLU A 41 38.52 18.43 0.23
CA GLU A 41 39.41 19.35 0.94
C GLU A 41 38.60 20.44 1.61
N ARG A 42 38.12 20.21 2.82
CA ARG A 42 38.01 21.18 3.88
C ARG A 42 37.54 20.54 5.19
N ALA A 43 38.45 19.92 5.88
CA ALA A 43 38.30 19.62 7.29
C ALA A 43 39.37 20.43 8.02
N GLU A 44 38.95 21.34 8.89
CA GLU A 44 39.60 21.55 10.18
C GLU A 44 38.80 22.56 11.04
N ASN A 45 38.42 22.02 12.18
CA ASN A 45 38.41 22.72 13.47
C ASN A 45 37.23 23.64 13.78
N VAL A 46 36.24 23.18 14.57
CA VAL A 46 35.72 23.86 15.75
C VAL A 46 35.19 22.85 16.76
N THR A 47 35.76 22.92 17.95
CA THR A 47 35.47 22.25 19.22
C THR A 47 34.00 22.14 19.59
N GLU A 48 33.68 20.96 20.21
CA GLU A 48 32.47 20.68 20.98
C GLU A 48 32.20 21.72 22.09
N PRO A 49 30.90 21.86 22.46
CA PRO A 49 30.58 21.30 23.74
C PRO A 49 29.33 20.39 23.69
N SER A 50 29.55 19.22 24.28
CA SER A 50 28.54 18.28 24.72
C SER A 50 27.36 18.98 25.40
N ASN A 51 26.16 18.80 24.82
CA ASN A 51 24.93 18.89 25.58
C ASN A 51 24.00 17.75 25.09
N GLU A 52 24.20 16.59 25.68
CA GLU A 52 23.22 15.50 25.61
C GLU A 52 21.93 15.97 26.31
N ALA A 53 21.16 16.79 25.62
CA ALA A 53 19.75 16.90 25.94
C ALA A 53 19.08 15.60 25.52
N LYS A 54 19.00 14.67 26.48
CA LYS A 54 18.10 13.53 26.43
C LYS A 54 16.72 14.08 26.14
N ALA A 55 16.33 14.09 24.86
CA ALA A 55 14.98 14.43 24.45
C ALA A 55 14.07 13.40 25.10
N VAL A 56 13.42 13.78 26.18
CA VAL A 56 12.27 13.08 26.73
C VAL A 56 11.22 13.18 25.63
N SER A 57 11.14 12.15 24.81
CA SER A 57 10.06 12.03 23.84
C SER A 57 8.77 11.84 24.63
N THR A 58 8.05 12.92 24.85
CA THR A 58 6.64 12.83 25.23
C THR A 58 5.96 11.95 24.17
N PRO A 59 5.18 10.93 24.59
CA PRO A 59 4.45 10.12 23.63
C PRO A 59 3.60 11.05 22.76
N THR A 60 3.89 11.13 21.48
CA THR A 60 3.10 11.93 20.55
C THR A 60 1.71 11.29 20.51
N GLU A 61 0.72 11.97 21.07
CA GLU A 61 -0.67 11.52 20.99
C GLU A 61 -1.10 11.60 19.53
N VAL A 62 -1.51 10.47 18.97
CA VAL A 62 -2.05 10.40 17.60
C VAL A 62 -3.57 10.32 17.71
N ILE A 63 -4.24 11.33 17.20
CA ILE A 63 -5.71 11.38 17.12
C ILE A 63 -6.09 10.75 15.77
N PHE A 64 -7.02 9.81 15.80
CA PHE A 64 -7.50 9.12 14.62
C PHE A 64 -8.83 9.71 14.14
N SER A 65 -8.90 10.12 12.90
CA SER A 65 -10.13 10.54 12.23
C SER A 65 -10.86 9.32 11.63
N LYS A 66 -12.12 9.51 11.26
CA LYS A 66 -12.89 8.47 10.58
C LYS A 66 -12.35 8.25 9.17
N PRO A 67 -11.95 7.01 8.79
CA PRO A 67 -11.41 6.72 7.47
C PRO A 67 -12.48 6.74 6.36
N VAL A 68 -13.73 6.59 6.73
CA VAL A 68 -14.88 6.59 5.82
C VAL A 68 -16.14 7.06 6.54
N ASN A 69 -17.06 7.67 5.80
CA ASN A 69 -18.40 7.98 6.32
C ASN A 69 -19.22 6.69 6.32
N GLY A 70 -19.71 6.29 7.50
CA GLY A 70 -20.49 5.07 7.66
C GLY A 70 -20.92 4.85 9.10
N LYS A 71 -21.71 3.80 9.32
CA LYS A 71 -22.18 3.35 10.64
C LYS A 71 -21.30 2.20 11.12
N LEU A 72 -21.12 2.08 12.43
CA LEU A 72 -20.52 0.88 13.00
C LEU A 72 -21.45 -0.31 12.76
N LEU A 73 -20.99 -1.26 11.95
CA LEU A 73 -21.74 -2.47 11.62
C LEU A 73 -21.41 -3.58 12.62
N ARG A 74 -20.14 -3.79 12.89
CA ARG A 74 -19.64 -4.76 13.89
C ARG A 74 -18.48 -4.17 14.67
N GLY A 75 -18.53 -4.38 15.99
CA GLY A 75 -17.49 -3.96 16.91
C GLY A 75 -16.43 -5.05 17.14
N TYR A 76 -15.36 -4.67 17.81
CA TYR A 76 -14.31 -5.58 18.27
C TYR A 76 -14.83 -6.55 19.34
N THR A 77 -14.62 -7.85 19.16
CA THR A 77 -15.14 -8.88 20.09
C THR A 77 -14.08 -9.78 20.72
N TYR A 78 -12.82 -9.70 20.25
CA TYR A 78 -11.74 -10.53 20.80
C TYR A 78 -11.54 -10.28 22.32
N PRO A 79 -11.35 -11.30 23.18
CA PRO A 79 -11.23 -12.73 22.83
C PRO A 79 -12.57 -13.50 22.81
N LYS A 80 -13.70 -12.84 23.00
CA LYS A 80 -15.02 -13.50 23.05
C LYS A 80 -15.55 -13.75 21.63
N PRO A 81 -15.75 -15.03 21.25
CA PRO A 81 -16.33 -15.32 19.94
C PRO A 81 -17.81 -14.92 19.89
N VAL A 82 -18.25 -14.50 18.74
CA VAL A 82 -19.65 -14.24 18.41
C VAL A 82 -20.10 -15.21 17.31
N LYS A 83 -21.41 -15.44 17.24
CA LYS A 83 -22.00 -16.27 16.20
C LYS A 83 -21.77 -15.61 14.84
N PHE A 84 -21.02 -16.28 13.97
CA PHE A 84 -20.69 -15.80 12.64
C PHE A 84 -21.70 -16.26 11.59
N ASN A 85 -22.09 -17.53 11.68
CA ASN A 85 -23.17 -18.14 10.95
C ASN A 85 -23.80 -19.26 11.80
N GLU A 86 -24.67 -20.10 11.24
CA GLU A 86 -25.38 -21.14 12.00
C GLU A 86 -24.44 -22.15 12.67
N THR A 87 -23.27 -22.42 12.07
CA THR A 87 -22.33 -23.46 12.50
C THR A 87 -21.01 -22.93 13.02
N THR A 88 -20.72 -21.63 12.84
CA THR A 88 -19.40 -21.08 13.11
C THR A 88 -19.48 -19.92 14.10
N GLN A 89 -18.55 -19.92 15.06
CA GLN A 89 -18.29 -18.78 15.94
C GLN A 89 -16.90 -18.22 15.64
N ARG A 90 -16.76 -16.89 15.61
CA ARG A 90 -15.49 -16.20 15.36
C ARG A 90 -15.32 -14.99 16.26
N THR A 91 -14.08 -14.60 16.47
CA THR A 91 -13.74 -13.30 17.08
C THR A 91 -13.56 -12.27 15.97
N ILE A 92 -14.06 -11.07 16.18
CA ILE A 92 -13.84 -9.93 15.28
C ILE A 92 -12.67 -9.13 15.83
N ARG A 93 -11.60 -9.05 15.03
CA ARG A 93 -10.40 -8.27 15.32
C ARG A 93 -10.43 -7.00 14.50
N GLY A 94 -10.87 -5.91 15.09
CA GLY A 94 -11.10 -4.65 14.38
C GLY A 94 -12.55 -4.21 14.50
N ILE A 95 -12.94 -3.28 13.68
CA ILE A 95 -14.33 -2.82 13.54
C ILE A 95 -14.71 -2.83 12.08
N ASP A 96 -15.97 -3.12 11.80
CA ASP A 96 -16.54 -3.00 10.46
C ASP A 96 -17.40 -1.75 10.37
N ILE A 97 -17.12 -0.91 9.39
CA ILE A 97 -17.82 0.32 9.12
C ILE A 97 -18.63 0.13 7.83
N GLU A 98 -19.96 0.14 7.95
CA GLU A 98 -20.85 0.03 6.80
C GLU A 98 -20.67 1.23 5.88
N SER A 99 -20.33 0.97 4.64
CA SER A 99 -20.25 1.95 3.58
C SER A 99 -20.18 1.26 2.23
N LYS A 100 -20.65 1.92 1.17
CA LYS A 100 -20.81 1.32 -0.16
C LYS A 100 -19.46 0.98 -0.81
N ILE A 101 -19.42 -0.12 -1.57
CA ILE A 101 -18.32 -0.45 -2.45
C ILE A 101 -18.03 0.74 -3.37
N GLY A 102 -16.74 1.04 -3.58
CA GLY A 102 -16.28 2.19 -4.36
C GLY A 102 -16.17 3.50 -3.58
N THR A 103 -16.63 3.55 -2.31
CA THR A 103 -16.43 4.73 -1.44
C THR A 103 -14.93 4.90 -1.13
N GLU A 104 -14.44 6.13 -1.21
CA GLU A 104 -13.05 6.46 -0.87
C GLU A 104 -12.75 6.19 0.60
N VAL A 105 -11.61 5.54 0.83
CA VAL A 105 -11.06 5.28 2.16
C VAL A 105 -9.87 6.21 2.37
N LYS A 106 -9.84 6.89 3.51
CA LYS A 106 -8.84 7.88 3.86
C LYS A 106 -7.96 7.41 5.01
N ALA A 107 -6.71 7.84 5.02
CA ALA A 107 -5.82 7.63 6.15
C ALA A 107 -6.38 8.32 7.41
N ALA A 108 -6.55 7.57 8.49
CA ALA A 108 -7.12 8.08 9.74
C ALA A 108 -6.18 9.02 10.50
N ALA A 109 -4.88 8.96 10.24
CA ALA A 109 -3.84 9.85 10.75
C ALA A 109 -2.65 9.84 9.80
N GLU A 110 -1.73 10.79 9.99
CA GLU A 110 -0.46 10.79 9.24
C GLU A 110 0.41 9.59 9.57
N GLY A 111 1.22 9.14 8.61
CA GLY A 111 2.13 8.02 8.82
C GLY A 111 2.84 7.57 7.56
N LEU A 112 3.51 6.43 7.68
CA LEU A 112 4.21 5.74 6.61
C LEU A 112 3.42 4.49 6.22
N VAL A 113 3.15 4.32 4.95
CA VAL A 113 2.54 3.08 4.41
C VAL A 113 3.56 1.95 4.53
N GLU A 114 3.30 1.03 5.45
CA GLU A 114 4.17 -0.13 5.71
C GLU A 114 3.86 -1.26 4.75
N LYS A 115 2.56 -1.42 4.38
CA LYS A 115 2.08 -2.44 3.45
C LYS A 115 0.95 -1.90 2.59
N ALA A 116 0.94 -2.29 1.32
CA ALA A 116 -0.13 -2.05 0.35
C ALA A 116 -0.17 -3.28 -0.57
N GLU A 117 -0.93 -4.32 -0.20
CA GLU A 117 -0.86 -5.64 -0.81
C GLU A 117 -2.17 -6.42 -0.68
N ASN A 118 -2.30 -7.50 -1.45
CA ASN A 118 -3.37 -8.48 -1.26
C ASN A 118 -2.87 -9.59 -0.31
N THR A 119 -3.52 -9.73 0.85
CA THR A 119 -3.18 -10.71 1.88
C THR A 119 -4.04 -11.96 1.87
N GLY A 120 -4.85 -12.14 0.85
CA GLY A 120 -5.66 -13.34 0.64
C GLY A 120 -7.13 -13.18 1.05
N VAL A 121 -7.78 -14.31 1.31
CA VAL A 121 -9.24 -14.41 1.39
C VAL A 121 -9.87 -13.80 2.66
N GLU A 122 -9.10 -13.67 3.73
CA GLU A 122 -9.61 -13.17 5.01
C GLU A 122 -9.67 -11.65 5.04
N ASP A 123 -8.53 -10.98 4.82
CA ASP A 123 -8.44 -9.52 4.88
C ASP A 123 -8.58 -8.87 3.50
N GLY A 124 -8.31 -9.62 2.43
CA GLY A 124 -8.31 -9.14 1.05
C GLY A 124 -7.16 -8.19 0.75
N ILE A 125 -7.43 -7.14 0.00
CA ILE A 125 -6.47 -6.07 -0.30
C ILE A 125 -6.42 -5.13 0.91
N VAL A 126 -5.22 -4.88 1.41
CA VAL A 126 -4.98 -4.12 2.63
C VAL A 126 -3.99 -2.98 2.43
N VAL A 127 -4.18 -1.93 3.23
CA VAL A 127 -3.18 -0.90 3.47
C VAL A 127 -2.89 -0.86 4.97
N VAL A 128 -1.61 -0.90 5.35
CA VAL A 128 -1.15 -0.75 6.73
C VAL A 128 -0.33 0.53 6.84
N ILE A 129 -0.72 1.41 7.75
CA ILE A 129 -0.02 2.68 8.00
C ILE A 129 0.55 2.64 9.41
N LYS A 130 1.86 2.91 9.53
CA LYS A 130 2.58 3.07 10.78
C LYS A 130 2.62 4.55 11.17
N HIS A 131 2.17 4.87 12.38
CA HIS A 131 2.11 6.22 12.92
C HIS A 131 3.28 6.52 13.87
N ALA A 132 3.48 7.81 14.19
CA ALA A 132 4.62 8.28 15.00
C ALA A 132 4.69 7.64 16.41
N ASN A 133 3.55 7.29 17.00
CA ASN A 133 3.46 6.65 18.33
C ASN A 133 3.67 5.12 18.30
N GLY A 134 4.06 4.55 17.13
CA GLY A 134 4.24 3.10 16.93
C GLY A 134 2.95 2.31 16.73
N ILE A 135 1.78 2.93 16.88
CA ILE A 135 0.50 2.32 16.54
C ILE A 135 0.40 2.20 15.02
N LYS A 136 -0.27 1.16 14.55
CA LYS A 136 -0.57 0.97 13.11
C LYS A 136 -2.06 0.91 12.91
N THR A 137 -2.53 1.48 11.80
CA THR A 137 -3.88 1.26 11.29
C THR A 137 -3.82 0.33 10.09
N LYS A 138 -4.68 -0.68 10.05
CA LYS A 138 -4.81 -1.62 8.94
C LYS A 138 -6.21 -1.50 8.37
N TYR A 139 -6.29 -1.20 7.10
CA TYR A 139 -7.51 -1.05 6.32
C TYR A 139 -7.65 -2.28 5.43
N CYS A 140 -8.72 -3.03 5.57
CA CYS A 140 -8.96 -4.29 4.86
C CYS A 140 -10.19 -4.19 3.96
N ASN A 141 -10.36 -5.16 3.07
CA ASN A 141 -11.47 -5.26 2.13
C ASN A 141 -11.48 -4.13 1.10
N LEU A 142 -10.28 -3.66 0.70
CA LEU A 142 -10.14 -2.61 -0.29
C LEU A 142 -10.31 -3.16 -1.72
N ALA A 143 -10.68 -2.28 -2.64
CA ALA A 143 -10.73 -2.56 -4.07
C ALA A 143 -9.32 -2.62 -4.67
N GLU A 144 -9.20 -3.23 -5.84
CA GLU A 144 -8.01 -3.14 -6.68
C GLU A 144 -7.73 -1.67 -7.07
N GLY A 145 -6.47 -1.37 -7.39
CA GLY A 145 -6.06 -0.02 -7.76
C GLY A 145 -5.92 0.91 -6.55
N LEU A 146 -5.15 0.49 -5.53
CA LEU A 146 -4.81 1.33 -4.39
C LEU A 146 -4.23 2.68 -4.84
N SER A 147 -4.55 3.75 -4.10
CA SER A 147 -4.03 5.10 -4.37
C SER A 147 -2.65 5.34 -3.77
N VAL A 148 -2.12 4.38 -3.02
CA VAL A 148 -0.82 4.45 -2.34
C VAL A 148 -0.08 3.13 -2.49
N LYS A 149 1.24 3.19 -2.29
CA LYS A 149 2.14 2.02 -2.28
C LYS A 149 2.98 1.99 -1.01
N THR A 150 3.57 0.85 -0.72
CA THR A 150 4.52 0.69 0.38
C THR A 150 5.66 1.70 0.28
N GLY A 151 5.96 2.37 1.38
CA GLY A 151 6.96 3.44 1.48
C GLY A 151 6.42 4.86 1.31
N ASP A 152 5.18 5.04 0.89
CA ASP A 152 4.58 6.37 0.76
C ASP A 152 4.31 7.00 2.14
N LYS A 153 4.59 8.30 2.27
CA LYS A 153 4.16 9.10 3.42
C LYS A 153 2.78 9.68 3.14
N VAL A 154 1.87 9.50 4.06
CA VAL A 154 0.50 10.00 3.97
C VAL A 154 0.18 10.95 5.11
N LYS A 155 -0.67 11.93 4.84
CA LYS A 155 -1.28 12.79 5.85
C LYS A 155 -2.66 12.24 6.23
N GLU A 156 -3.19 12.67 7.37
CA GLU A 156 -4.60 12.46 7.68
C GLU A 156 -5.49 12.93 6.51
N GLY A 157 -6.52 12.14 6.18
CA GLY A 157 -7.44 12.44 5.09
C GLY A 157 -6.93 12.11 3.68
N THR A 158 -5.66 11.69 3.51
CA THR A 158 -5.15 11.21 2.21
C THR A 158 -5.95 9.99 1.75
N VAL A 159 -6.47 10.00 0.52
CA VAL A 159 -7.16 8.83 -0.07
C VAL A 159 -6.14 7.72 -0.29
N ILE A 160 -6.38 6.55 0.31
CA ILE A 160 -5.49 5.38 0.22
C ILE A 160 -6.03 4.28 -0.70
N GLY A 161 -7.32 4.33 -1.01
CA GLY A 161 -8.00 3.38 -1.87
C GLY A 161 -9.51 3.55 -1.79
N LYS A 162 -10.23 2.53 -2.21
CA LYS A 162 -11.70 2.48 -2.16
C LYS A 162 -12.15 1.20 -1.48
N ILE A 163 -13.34 1.21 -0.88
CA ILE A 163 -13.98 -0.01 -0.37
C ILE A 163 -14.20 -0.97 -1.53
N GLY A 164 -13.84 -2.23 -1.33
CA GLY A 164 -13.96 -3.30 -2.29
C GLY A 164 -14.73 -4.50 -1.79
N GLU A 165 -14.48 -5.63 -2.40
CA GLU A 165 -15.00 -6.96 -2.05
C GLU A 165 -13.88 -8.00 -2.18
N SER A 166 -12.68 -7.64 -1.72
CA SER A 166 -11.49 -8.48 -1.81
C SER A 166 -11.40 -9.50 -0.68
N ALA A 167 -11.98 -9.21 0.48
CA ALA A 167 -12.07 -10.13 1.62
C ALA A 167 -13.18 -11.17 1.39
N LYS A 168 -12.88 -12.24 0.66
CA LYS A 168 -13.87 -13.24 0.23
C LYS A 168 -14.56 -13.97 1.38
N LEU A 169 -13.89 -14.10 2.51
CA LEU A 169 -14.47 -14.71 3.70
C LEU A 169 -15.55 -13.83 4.35
N PHE A 170 -15.46 -12.53 4.16
CA PHE A 170 -16.38 -11.51 4.67
C PHE A 170 -17.12 -10.81 3.51
N SER A 171 -17.65 -11.62 2.58
CA SER A 171 -18.35 -11.13 1.40
C SER A 171 -19.57 -10.27 1.76
N LYS A 172 -19.92 -9.35 0.87
CA LYS A 172 -21.08 -8.45 1.04
C LYS A 172 -22.40 -9.18 1.26
N ASP A 173 -22.56 -10.36 0.66
CA ASP A 173 -23.82 -11.13 0.75
C ASP A 173 -24.10 -11.61 2.18
N ASN A 174 -23.04 -11.87 2.95
CA ASN A 174 -23.14 -12.33 4.34
C ASN A 174 -22.90 -11.22 5.35
N PHE A 175 -22.13 -10.22 5.01
CA PHE A 175 -21.61 -9.22 5.97
C PHE A 175 -21.95 -7.78 5.60
N GLY A 176 -22.58 -7.53 4.46
CA GLY A 176 -22.84 -6.20 3.94
C GLY A 176 -21.59 -5.52 3.38
N GLU A 177 -21.79 -4.42 2.70
CA GLU A 177 -20.69 -3.60 2.15
C GLU A 177 -20.00 -2.84 3.29
N HIS A 178 -18.71 -3.05 3.50
CA HIS A 178 -18.00 -2.50 4.66
C HIS A 178 -16.51 -2.31 4.43
N LEU A 179 -15.94 -1.38 5.19
CA LEU A 179 -14.51 -1.30 5.49
C LEU A 179 -14.25 -2.05 6.79
N ASN A 180 -13.28 -2.95 6.83
CA ASN A 180 -12.78 -3.50 8.08
C ASN A 180 -11.51 -2.73 8.50
N LEU A 181 -11.53 -2.16 9.71
CA LEU A 181 -10.45 -1.34 10.27
C LEU A 181 -9.88 -1.97 11.54
N HIS A 182 -8.56 -2.15 11.58
CA HIS A 182 -7.84 -2.58 12.79
C HIS A 182 -6.93 -1.47 13.30
N ILE A 183 -6.79 -1.39 14.62
CA ILE A 183 -5.75 -0.63 15.29
C ILE A 183 -4.83 -1.65 15.96
N LEU A 184 -3.56 -1.65 15.56
CA LEU A 184 -2.54 -2.61 15.99
C LEU A 184 -1.47 -1.87 16.81
N LYS A 185 -0.99 -2.54 17.87
CA LYS A 185 0.05 -2.02 18.76
C LYS A 185 1.29 -2.90 18.71
#